data_fdf41aeb44a0ca04dc9394ba7c7a2f7b
#
_entry.id   fdf41aeb44a0ca04dc9394ba7c7a2f7b
#
_cell.length_a   1.000
_cell.length_b   1.000
_cell.length_c   1.000
_cell.angle_alpha   90.00
_cell.angle_beta   90.00
_cell.angle_gamma   90.00
#
_symmetry.space_group_name_H-M   'P 1'
#
loop_
_entity.id
_entity.type
_entity.pdbx_description
1 polymer ?
#
loop_
_entity_poly.entity_id
_entity_poly.type
_entity_poly.pdbx_seq_one_letter_code
_entity_poly.pdbx_strand_id
1 'polypeptide(L)'
;MLVAACSKDDEGILDDGSHSQGGGQTSSSVLPGKELRGVWIATVWGLDWPMEKYDADVQKKLYTDYLDLLVGYNMNAVFFQIRGMADAFYESEYEPWSKYITGSAGVRPDYDVLGFLVEEAHKRGIQFHAWLNPYRIATRANKNAAFPKLDAKIPMELVKDYEKIRVYNPALPEVQERIVNIVKEIITKYDVDGIHMDDYFYPSLEASETMNDGAEFQKYGKDKFKNVEDFRRNNVNTVVRNIQKTIIETRPEVIFSISPAADMERNYNTLFADVNTWAKEGWVDVVIPQLYFATGNDATSFNLRLDLWSQYTYENHLLIGYGIYKFGDSQYGSKFQSSDDLMKQFELASAKPKVKGSVLYSAKNLVENKVGIADAVKAIYGKKVLPPYLGRTAAVLPPTPDNIRLNGADLSWGAVSNVAYYAIYKDNGKERKADLVGITQGTS
;
A
#
# COMPACT_ATOMS: atom_id res chain seq x y z
N MET A 1 32.95 7.01 -0.83
CA MET A 1 31.61 7.01 -0.24
C MET A 1 30.85 8.11 -0.92
N LEU A 2 29.70 7.79 -1.47
CA LEU A 2 28.87 8.75 -2.21
C LEU A 2 27.60 8.99 -1.40
N VAL A 3 27.22 10.23 -1.19
CA VAL A 3 25.93 10.60 -0.62
C VAL A 3 25.11 11.20 -1.73
N ALA A 4 23.95 10.62 -2.00
CA ALA A 4 22.99 11.16 -2.95
C ALA A 4 21.78 11.67 -2.19
N ALA A 5 21.32 12.85 -2.49
CA ALA A 5 20.00 13.32 -2.11
C ALA A 5 18.99 12.54 -2.95
N CYS A 6 18.04 11.84 -2.31
CA CYS A 6 17.07 11.05 -3.05
C CYS A 6 15.98 11.93 -3.64
N SER A 7 15.93 11.94 -4.94
CA SER A 7 14.75 12.30 -5.70
C SER A 7 14.14 11.07 -6.36
N LYS A 8 12.93 11.29 -6.77
CA LYS A 8 12.02 10.39 -7.45
C LYS A 8 12.41 10.32 -8.93
N ASP A 9 12.86 9.19 -9.41
CA ASP A 9 13.24 8.84 -10.78
C ASP A 9 14.68 9.16 -11.19
N ASP A 10 15.49 8.10 -11.22
CA ASP A 10 16.40 7.90 -12.36
C ASP A 10 16.94 6.48 -12.42
N GLU A 11 17.00 5.91 -13.62
CA GLU A 11 18.00 4.91 -13.98
C GLU A 11 19.35 5.66 -14.11
N GLY A 12 19.85 6.19 -12.97
CA GLY A 12 20.86 7.22 -12.97
C GLY A 12 22.28 6.71 -12.86
N ILE A 13 23.05 7.07 -13.81
CA ILE A 13 24.50 7.25 -13.70
C ILE A 13 24.71 8.48 -12.83
N LEU A 14 25.37 8.35 -11.68
CA LEU A 14 25.84 9.53 -10.92
C LEU A 14 26.96 10.21 -11.71
N ASP A 15 26.69 11.38 -12.25
CA ASP A 15 27.72 12.30 -12.68
C ASP A 15 28.26 13.04 -11.44
N ASP A 16 29.53 12.80 -11.10
CA ASP A 16 30.20 13.55 -10.04
C ASP A 16 30.58 14.92 -10.60
N GLY A 17 29.78 15.93 -10.33
CA GLY A 17 30.00 17.31 -10.74
C GLY A 17 31.30 17.96 -10.21
N SER A 18 32.43 17.25 -10.15
CA SER A 18 33.74 17.81 -9.88
C SER A 18 34.42 18.22 -11.19
N HIS A 19 34.21 19.45 -11.63
CA HIS A 19 35.14 20.10 -12.54
C HIS A 19 36.50 20.30 -11.88
N SER A 20 37.36 19.30 -11.91
CA SER A 20 38.79 19.47 -11.81
C SER A 20 39.40 19.19 -13.18
N GLN A 21 40.05 20.23 -13.75
CA GLN A 21 40.93 20.10 -14.91
C GLN A 21 42.07 19.13 -14.56
N GLY A 22 41.97 17.89 -14.99
CA GLY A 22 43.01 16.89 -14.89
C GLY A 22 42.51 15.60 -15.46
N GLY A 23 42.98 15.22 -16.66
CA GLY A 23 42.51 14.07 -17.43
C GLY A 23 42.66 12.73 -16.73
N GLY A 24 41.62 12.33 -16.03
CA GLY A 24 41.36 10.99 -15.53
C GLY A 24 39.89 10.72 -15.73
N GLN A 25 39.54 9.66 -16.48
CA GLN A 25 38.18 9.18 -16.60
C GLN A 25 37.67 8.81 -15.20
N THR A 26 36.85 9.66 -14.58
CA THR A 26 36.08 9.31 -13.39
C THR A 26 34.99 8.33 -13.83
N SER A 27 35.17 7.08 -13.49
CA SER A 27 34.20 6.03 -13.77
C SER A 27 33.11 6.08 -12.71
N SER A 28 31.91 6.58 -13.07
CA SER A 28 30.72 6.55 -12.21
C SER A 28 30.36 5.12 -11.81
N SER A 29 30.09 4.90 -10.52
CA SER A 29 29.59 3.60 -10.04
C SER A 29 28.11 3.43 -10.36
N VAL A 30 27.71 2.23 -10.81
CA VAL A 30 26.32 1.88 -11.06
C VAL A 30 25.61 1.67 -9.73
N LEU A 31 24.49 2.41 -9.50
CA LEU A 31 23.67 2.25 -8.30
C LEU A 31 22.83 0.95 -8.37
N PRO A 32 22.46 0.38 -7.20
CA PRO A 32 21.53 -0.75 -7.17
C PRO A 32 20.17 -0.36 -7.77
N GLY A 33 19.53 -1.32 -8.44
CA GLY A 33 18.17 -1.15 -8.93
C GLY A 33 17.20 -0.77 -7.80
N LYS A 34 16.13 -0.05 -8.15
CA LYS A 34 15.08 0.34 -7.22
C LYS A 34 13.96 -0.69 -7.23
N GLU A 35 13.41 -1.04 -6.05
CA GLU A 35 12.32 -2.01 -5.90
C GLU A 35 11.46 -1.63 -4.69
N LEU A 36 10.14 -1.59 -4.82
CA LEU A 36 9.26 -1.44 -3.67
C LEU A 36 9.07 -2.79 -2.98
N ARG A 37 9.37 -2.85 -1.69
CA ARG A 37 9.30 -4.02 -0.82
C ARG A 37 8.39 -3.73 0.35
N GLY A 38 7.11 -3.96 0.15
CA GLY A 38 6.06 -3.56 1.07
C GLY A 38 5.48 -4.70 1.89
N VAL A 39 4.81 -4.34 2.97
CA VAL A 39 3.98 -5.25 3.76
C VAL A 39 2.66 -4.58 4.12
N TRP A 40 1.57 -5.34 4.12
CA TRP A 40 0.30 -4.89 4.69
C TRP A 40 0.30 -5.11 6.20
N ILE A 41 -0.21 -4.09 6.93
CA ILE A 41 -0.51 -4.16 8.37
C ILE A 41 -2.01 -3.95 8.52
N ALA A 42 -2.75 -5.03 8.78
CA ALA A 42 -4.20 -5.00 8.90
C ALA A 42 -4.62 -4.66 10.33
N THR A 43 -5.56 -3.73 10.45
CA THR A 43 -6.13 -3.32 11.76
C THR A 43 -7.54 -3.82 11.98
N VAL A 44 -8.24 -4.20 10.91
CA VAL A 44 -9.56 -4.81 10.99
C VAL A 44 -9.52 -6.03 11.92
N TRP A 45 -10.46 -6.09 12.87
CA TRP A 45 -10.48 -7.11 13.94
C TRP A 45 -9.21 -7.16 14.80
N GLY A 46 -8.36 -6.11 14.78
CA GLY A 46 -7.10 -6.08 15.50
C GLY A 46 -6.05 -7.08 14.99
N LEU A 47 -6.12 -7.50 13.73
CA LEU A 47 -5.37 -8.64 13.18
C LEU A 47 -3.84 -8.55 13.35
N ASP A 48 -3.21 -7.53 12.77
CA ASP A 48 -1.76 -7.33 12.89
C ASP A 48 -1.44 -6.28 13.95
N TRP A 49 -2.26 -5.23 14.05
CA TRP A 49 -2.11 -4.14 14.99
C TRP A 49 -3.49 -3.55 15.35
N PRO A 50 -3.75 -3.19 16.58
CA PRO A 50 -2.88 -3.30 17.77
C PRO A 50 -3.07 -4.61 18.55
N MET A 51 -3.66 -5.65 17.98
CA MET A 51 -3.79 -7.01 18.57
C MET A 51 -4.48 -6.99 19.94
N GLU A 52 -5.59 -6.21 20.07
CA GLU A 52 -6.33 -6.00 21.32
C GLU A 52 -5.48 -5.43 22.48
N LYS A 53 -4.41 -4.70 22.16
CA LYS A 53 -3.61 -3.95 23.11
C LYS A 53 -4.09 -2.51 23.13
N TYR A 54 -4.58 -2.03 24.27
CA TYR A 54 -5.20 -0.70 24.40
C TYR A 54 -4.33 0.33 25.11
N ASP A 55 -3.16 -0.08 25.59
CA ASP A 55 -2.14 0.80 26.16
C ASP A 55 -1.31 1.45 25.05
N ALA A 56 -1.16 2.77 25.11
CA ALA A 56 -0.49 3.55 24.07
C ALA A 56 0.99 3.18 23.88
N ASP A 57 1.72 2.93 24.97
CA ASP A 57 3.16 2.60 24.88
C ASP A 57 3.35 1.19 24.33
N VAL A 58 2.45 0.27 24.67
CA VAL A 58 2.46 -1.10 24.09
C VAL A 58 2.15 -1.03 22.60
N GLN A 59 1.19 -0.23 22.15
CA GLN A 59 0.85 -0.03 20.75
C GLN A 59 2.02 0.56 19.97
N LYS A 60 2.62 1.63 20.49
CA LYS A 60 3.80 2.28 19.90
C LYS A 60 4.95 1.30 19.76
N LYS A 61 5.24 0.55 20.84
CA LYS A 61 6.32 -0.45 20.81
C LYS A 61 6.06 -1.55 19.79
N LEU A 62 4.86 -2.10 19.74
CA LEU A 62 4.50 -3.14 18.78
C LEU A 62 4.71 -2.65 17.32
N TYR A 63 4.35 -1.41 17.03
CA TYR A 63 4.55 -0.85 15.70
C TYR A 63 6.04 -0.62 15.37
N THR A 64 6.80 -0.05 16.29
CA THR A 64 8.25 0.16 16.10
C THR A 64 9.00 -1.17 15.97
N ASP A 65 8.59 -2.22 16.69
CA ASP A 65 9.15 -3.57 16.55
C ASP A 65 8.88 -4.15 15.14
N TYR A 66 7.68 -3.93 14.56
CA TYR A 66 7.42 -4.27 13.16
C TYR A 66 8.36 -3.51 12.22
N LEU A 67 8.48 -2.20 12.37
CA LEU A 67 9.34 -1.40 11.49
C LEU A 67 10.80 -1.83 11.56
N ASP A 68 11.33 -2.10 12.75
CA ASP A 68 12.71 -2.57 12.94
C ASP A 68 12.93 -3.95 12.29
N LEU A 69 11.94 -4.84 12.38
CA LEU A 69 11.94 -6.11 11.65
C LEU A 69 12.00 -5.90 10.12
N LEU A 70 11.18 -5.00 9.58
CA LEU A 70 11.13 -4.69 8.15
C LEU A 70 12.46 -4.11 7.65
N VAL A 71 13.08 -3.19 8.41
CA VAL A 71 14.42 -2.69 8.11
C VAL A 71 15.44 -3.82 8.07
N GLY A 72 15.37 -4.75 9.03
CA GLY A 72 16.23 -5.94 9.09
C GLY A 72 16.05 -6.90 7.92
N TYR A 73 14.91 -6.83 7.23
CA TYR A 73 14.61 -7.60 6.02
C TYR A 73 14.77 -6.78 4.72
N ASN A 74 15.38 -5.59 4.79
CA ASN A 74 15.55 -4.69 3.64
C ASN A 74 14.23 -4.30 2.94
N MET A 75 13.14 -4.24 3.70
CA MET A 75 11.84 -3.71 3.25
C MET A 75 11.80 -2.19 3.41
N ASN A 76 10.97 -1.52 2.59
CA ASN A 76 10.99 -0.06 2.47
C ASN A 76 9.60 0.59 2.37
N ALA A 77 8.52 -0.16 2.54
CA ALA A 77 7.17 0.38 2.55
C ALA A 77 6.22 -0.39 3.48
N VAL A 78 5.30 0.33 4.12
CA VAL A 78 4.15 -0.23 4.85
C VAL A 78 2.85 0.26 4.22
N PHE A 79 1.89 -0.66 4.07
CA PHE A 79 0.50 -0.38 3.71
C PHE A 79 -0.34 -0.60 4.96
N PHE A 80 -0.52 0.48 5.73
CA PHE A 80 -1.15 0.40 7.05
C PHE A 80 -2.63 0.71 6.98
N GLN A 81 -3.49 -0.20 7.45
CA GLN A 81 -4.94 -0.03 7.42
C GLN A 81 -5.41 0.98 8.47
N ILE A 82 -5.62 2.22 8.05
CA ILE A 82 -6.07 3.33 8.91
C ILE A 82 -7.59 3.50 8.94
N ARG A 83 -8.31 2.76 8.08
CA ARG A 83 -9.76 2.76 8.00
C ARG A 83 -10.26 1.40 7.49
N GLY A 84 -10.58 0.50 8.42
CA GLY A 84 -10.99 -0.87 8.11
C GLY A 84 -12.51 -1.07 7.98
N MET A 85 -13.31 -0.33 8.78
CA MET A 85 -14.76 -0.51 8.90
C MET A 85 -15.49 0.82 9.20
N ALA A 86 -15.37 1.84 8.36
CA ALA A 86 -15.93 3.17 8.61
C ALA A 86 -15.58 3.68 10.03
N ASP A 87 -14.37 3.43 10.42
CA ASP A 87 -13.72 3.85 11.64
C ASP A 87 -12.34 4.42 11.30
N ALA A 88 -11.78 5.30 12.13
CA ALA A 88 -10.54 5.96 11.83
C ALA A 88 -9.48 5.73 12.92
N PHE A 89 -8.21 5.65 12.49
CA PHE A 89 -7.04 5.64 13.36
C PHE A 89 -6.40 7.05 13.43
N TYR A 90 -7.21 8.07 13.20
CA TYR A 90 -6.85 9.50 13.25
C TYR A 90 -8.07 10.34 13.58
N GLU A 91 -7.88 11.63 13.93
CA GLU A 91 -8.99 12.55 14.17
C GLU A 91 -9.71 12.91 12.87
N SER A 92 -10.82 12.20 12.59
CA SER A 92 -11.64 12.37 11.41
C SER A 92 -12.92 13.17 11.70
N GLU A 93 -13.29 14.02 10.76
CA GLU A 93 -14.61 14.69 10.78
C GLU A 93 -15.74 13.75 10.38
N TYR A 94 -15.41 12.70 9.61
CA TYR A 94 -16.37 11.79 9.00
C TYR A 94 -16.59 10.50 9.80
N GLU A 95 -15.54 9.95 10.43
CA GLU A 95 -15.58 8.63 11.02
C GLU A 95 -15.27 8.67 12.52
N PRO A 96 -15.87 7.77 13.32
CA PRO A 96 -15.52 7.64 14.73
C PRO A 96 -14.10 7.04 14.88
N TRP A 97 -13.48 7.28 16.02
CA TRP A 97 -12.28 6.56 16.41
C TRP A 97 -12.52 5.06 16.45
N SER A 98 -11.59 4.30 15.93
CA SER A 98 -11.66 2.83 15.93
C SER A 98 -11.64 2.27 17.37
N LYS A 99 -12.54 1.34 17.65
CA LYS A 99 -12.56 0.62 18.93
C LYS A 99 -11.28 -0.15 19.21
N TYR A 100 -10.52 -0.49 18.18
CA TYR A 100 -9.28 -1.27 18.31
C TYR A 100 -8.15 -0.47 18.94
N ILE A 101 -8.24 0.87 19.00
CA ILE A 101 -7.23 1.71 19.66
C ILE A 101 -7.42 1.74 21.17
N THR A 102 -8.66 1.96 21.65
CA THR A 102 -8.95 2.21 23.08
C THR A 102 -9.82 1.12 23.72
N GLY A 103 -10.26 0.11 22.95
CA GLY A 103 -11.24 -0.87 23.38
C GLY A 103 -12.69 -0.42 23.20
N SER A 104 -12.94 0.85 22.86
CA SER A 104 -14.28 1.43 22.73
C SER A 104 -14.39 2.32 21.51
N ALA A 105 -15.44 2.13 20.71
CA ALA A 105 -15.68 2.92 19.51
C ALA A 105 -15.94 4.39 19.84
N GLY A 106 -15.42 5.31 19.06
CA GLY A 106 -15.60 6.74 19.19
C GLY A 106 -14.77 7.39 20.32
N VAL A 107 -14.04 6.60 21.11
CA VAL A 107 -13.19 7.13 22.18
C VAL A 107 -11.85 7.56 21.61
N ARG A 108 -11.52 8.86 21.78
CA ARG A 108 -10.26 9.44 21.36
C ARG A 108 -9.10 8.89 22.20
N PRO A 109 -8.00 8.43 21.58
CA PRO A 109 -6.77 8.10 22.30
C PRO A 109 -6.05 9.35 22.82
N ASP A 110 -5.08 9.16 23.69
CA ASP A 110 -4.27 10.20 24.32
C ASP A 110 -3.08 10.67 23.45
N TYR A 111 -2.91 10.11 22.26
CA TYR A 111 -1.86 10.47 21.33
C TYR A 111 -2.38 10.55 19.88
N ASP A 112 -1.64 11.26 19.02
CA ASP A 112 -1.90 11.27 17.57
C ASP A 112 -1.39 9.96 16.95
N VAL A 113 -2.32 9.02 16.75
CA VAL A 113 -2.00 7.67 16.29
C VAL A 113 -1.36 7.72 14.88
N LEU A 114 -2.05 8.33 13.91
CA LEU A 114 -1.57 8.34 12.52
C LEU A 114 -0.29 9.17 12.37
N GLY A 115 -0.20 10.31 13.05
CA GLY A 115 1.02 11.13 13.07
C GLY A 115 2.22 10.34 13.57
N PHE A 116 2.07 9.61 14.68
CA PHE A 116 3.11 8.73 15.21
C PHE A 116 3.50 7.62 14.22
N LEU A 117 2.53 6.95 13.60
CA LEU A 117 2.79 5.85 12.66
C LEU A 117 3.58 6.32 11.43
N VAL A 118 3.21 7.46 10.84
CA VAL A 118 3.91 8.07 9.71
C VAL A 118 5.33 8.48 10.09
N GLU A 119 5.49 9.21 11.21
CA GLU A 119 6.78 9.70 11.68
C GLU A 119 7.78 8.55 11.93
N GLU A 120 7.34 7.48 12.61
CA GLU A 120 8.23 6.35 12.92
C GLU A 120 8.63 5.54 11.67
N ALA A 121 7.74 5.45 10.67
CA ALA A 121 8.09 4.85 9.37
C ALA A 121 9.15 5.70 8.66
N HIS A 122 8.93 7.02 8.57
CA HIS A 122 9.85 7.95 7.89
C HIS A 122 11.22 8.02 8.57
N LYS A 123 11.30 7.99 9.90
CA LYS A 123 12.59 7.91 10.65
C LYS A 123 13.46 6.73 10.20
N ARG A 124 12.84 5.66 9.70
CA ARG A 124 13.52 4.45 9.23
C ARG A 124 13.67 4.37 7.71
N GLY A 125 13.27 5.43 6.98
CA GLY A 125 13.26 5.45 5.50
C GLY A 125 12.25 4.50 4.89
N ILE A 126 11.14 4.22 5.59
CA ILE A 126 10.02 3.38 5.15
C ILE A 126 8.89 4.29 4.68
N GLN A 127 8.40 4.08 3.45
CA GLN A 127 7.20 4.76 2.96
C GLN A 127 5.96 4.30 3.71
N PHE A 128 5.04 5.24 3.99
CA PHE A 128 3.78 4.98 4.65
C PHE A 128 2.60 5.17 3.68
N HIS A 129 1.96 4.07 3.28
CA HIS A 129 0.75 4.08 2.47
C HIS A 129 -0.48 3.87 3.34
N ALA A 130 -1.34 4.88 3.41
CA ALA A 130 -2.58 4.85 4.18
C ALA A 130 -3.62 3.96 3.48
N TRP A 131 -3.91 2.78 4.05
CA TRP A 131 -4.86 1.84 3.49
C TRP A 131 -6.26 2.06 4.05
N LEU A 132 -7.22 2.23 3.13
CA LEU A 132 -8.64 2.41 3.43
C LEU A 132 -9.48 1.32 2.75
N ASN A 133 -10.46 0.79 3.48
CA ASN A 133 -11.59 0.12 2.86
C ASN A 133 -12.67 1.18 2.56
N PRO A 134 -13.14 1.35 1.31
CA PRO A 134 -14.00 2.50 0.99
C PRO A 134 -15.42 2.39 1.57
N TYR A 135 -16.04 1.20 1.63
CA TYR A 135 -17.47 1.11 1.87
C TYR A 135 -17.88 0.31 3.11
N ARG A 136 -17.06 -0.62 3.60
CA ARG A 136 -17.42 -1.50 4.70
C ARG A 136 -17.60 -0.71 6.01
N ILE A 137 -18.76 -0.90 6.66
CA ILE A 137 -19.08 -0.28 7.96
C ILE A 137 -18.97 -1.31 9.07
N ALA A 138 -19.57 -2.49 8.90
CA ALA A 138 -19.57 -3.52 9.92
C ALA A 138 -19.83 -4.90 9.30
N THR A 139 -19.45 -5.94 10.05
CA THR A 139 -19.83 -7.32 9.75
C THR A 139 -20.57 -7.93 10.95
N ARG A 140 -21.34 -8.99 10.70
CA ARG A 140 -21.96 -9.81 11.74
C ARG A 140 -21.81 -11.30 11.41
N ALA A 141 -21.86 -12.14 12.44
CA ALA A 141 -21.59 -13.57 12.31
C ALA A 141 -22.62 -14.29 11.41
N ASN A 142 -23.89 -13.88 11.47
CA ASN A 142 -24.99 -14.43 10.68
C ASN A 142 -26.16 -13.43 10.63
N LYS A 143 -27.16 -13.71 9.79
CA LYS A 143 -28.33 -12.83 9.60
C LYS A 143 -29.17 -12.56 10.85
N ASN A 144 -29.10 -13.40 11.87
CA ASN A 144 -29.87 -13.24 13.10
C ASN A 144 -29.12 -12.40 14.16
N ALA A 145 -27.81 -12.19 14.00
CA ALA A 145 -27.05 -11.31 14.87
C ALA A 145 -27.31 -9.85 14.53
N ALA A 146 -27.36 -8.97 15.55
CA ALA A 146 -27.47 -7.55 15.31
C ALA A 146 -26.15 -6.97 14.77
N PHE A 147 -26.23 -5.98 13.89
CA PHE A 147 -25.07 -5.13 13.62
C PHE A 147 -24.76 -4.25 14.81
N PRO A 148 -23.49 -3.84 14.99
CA PRO A 148 -23.15 -2.80 15.96
C PRO A 148 -23.99 -1.53 15.72
N LYS A 149 -24.29 -0.80 16.79
CA LYS A 149 -24.96 0.51 16.69
C LYS A 149 -24.07 1.44 15.88
N LEU A 150 -24.68 2.19 14.95
CA LEU A 150 -23.97 3.21 14.20
C LEU A 150 -23.56 4.36 15.11
N ASP A 151 -22.37 4.89 14.88
CA ASP A 151 -21.96 6.17 15.45
C ASP A 151 -22.75 7.32 14.83
N ALA A 152 -22.89 8.43 15.57
CA ALA A 152 -23.61 9.62 15.10
C ALA A 152 -22.98 10.27 13.86
N LYS A 153 -21.68 10.04 13.61
CA LYS A 153 -20.99 10.49 12.40
C LYS A 153 -21.38 9.72 11.15
N ILE A 154 -22.09 8.58 11.27
CA ILE A 154 -22.50 7.72 10.15
C ILE A 154 -24.01 7.84 9.96
N PRO A 155 -24.51 8.69 9.03
CA PRO A 155 -25.93 8.84 8.76
C PRO A 155 -26.56 7.56 8.25
N MET A 156 -27.66 7.13 8.85
CA MET A 156 -28.34 5.87 8.50
C MET A 156 -28.83 5.84 7.04
N GLU A 157 -29.22 6.97 6.49
CA GLU A 157 -29.66 7.10 5.09
C GLU A 157 -28.56 6.79 4.06
N LEU A 158 -27.30 6.79 4.46
CA LEU A 158 -26.17 6.44 3.62
C LEU A 158 -25.84 4.93 3.64
N VAL A 159 -26.57 4.14 4.43
CA VAL A 159 -26.20 2.76 4.78
C VAL A 159 -27.10 1.74 4.09
N LYS A 160 -26.53 0.62 3.70
CA LYS A 160 -27.23 -0.61 3.28
C LYS A 160 -26.80 -1.79 4.15
N ASP A 161 -27.80 -2.54 4.63
CA ASP A 161 -27.61 -3.78 5.38
C ASP A 161 -27.89 -4.99 4.49
N TYR A 162 -26.98 -5.95 4.56
CA TYR A 162 -27.09 -7.29 3.95
C TYR A 162 -26.98 -8.38 5.04
N GLU A 163 -27.09 -9.64 4.65
CA GLU A 163 -27.12 -10.74 5.65
C GLU A 163 -25.91 -10.72 6.60
N LYS A 164 -24.71 -10.47 6.12
CA LYS A 164 -23.48 -10.51 6.93
C LYS A 164 -22.68 -9.21 6.95
N ILE A 165 -23.02 -8.26 6.09
CA ILE A 165 -22.24 -7.04 5.93
C ILE A 165 -23.13 -5.79 5.90
N ARG A 166 -22.68 -4.74 6.55
CA ARG A 166 -23.21 -3.40 6.48
C ARG A 166 -22.22 -2.52 5.72
N VAL A 167 -22.69 -1.77 4.76
CA VAL A 167 -21.85 -0.93 3.90
C VAL A 167 -22.44 0.46 3.73
N TYR A 168 -21.62 1.45 3.41
CA TYR A 168 -22.10 2.65 2.74
C TYR A 168 -22.65 2.25 1.36
N ASN A 169 -23.75 2.88 0.95
CA ASN A 169 -24.36 2.62 -0.35
C ASN A 169 -23.55 3.29 -1.47
N PRO A 170 -22.81 2.56 -2.31
CA PRO A 170 -21.96 3.16 -3.34
C PRO A 170 -22.74 3.90 -4.43
N ALA A 171 -24.04 3.65 -4.53
CA ALA A 171 -24.92 4.28 -5.51
C ALA A 171 -25.33 5.71 -5.15
N LEU A 172 -25.04 6.16 -3.92
CA LEU A 172 -25.41 7.50 -3.46
C LEU A 172 -24.29 8.51 -3.77
N PRO A 173 -24.58 9.64 -4.44
CA PRO A 173 -23.60 10.71 -4.65
C PRO A 173 -22.96 11.22 -3.36
N GLU A 174 -23.73 11.29 -2.28
CA GLU A 174 -23.28 11.73 -0.95
C GLU A 174 -22.25 10.77 -0.35
N VAL A 175 -22.37 9.47 -0.62
CA VAL A 175 -21.36 8.46 -0.22
C VAL A 175 -20.09 8.62 -1.06
N GLN A 176 -20.23 8.83 -2.37
CA GLN A 176 -19.11 9.05 -3.26
C GLN A 176 -18.29 10.28 -2.82
N GLU A 177 -18.97 11.39 -2.53
CA GLU A 177 -18.34 12.61 -2.02
C GLU A 177 -17.67 12.39 -0.66
N ARG A 178 -18.35 11.67 0.26
CA ARG A 178 -17.82 11.34 1.59
C ARG A 178 -16.48 10.60 1.50
N ILE A 179 -16.36 9.59 0.64
CA ILE A 179 -15.10 8.83 0.49
C ILE A 179 -13.98 9.71 -0.07
N VAL A 180 -14.29 10.57 -1.04
CA VAL A 180 -13.32 11.54 -1.58
C VAL A 180 -12.86 12.51 -0.50
N ASN A 181 -13.78 13.03 0.31
CA ASN A 181 -13.48 13.96 1.40
C ASN A 181 -12.63 13.31 2.51
N ILE A 182 -12.86 12.03 2.83
CA ILE A 182 -12.02 11.25 3.76
C ILE A 182 -10.57 11.18 3.23
N VAL A 183 -10.38 10.88 1.95
CA VAL A 183 -9.04 10.88 1.35
C VAL A 183 -8.40 12.27 1.40
N LYS A 184 -9.16 13.31 1.05
CA LYS A 184 -8.69 14.70 1.13
C LYS A 184 -8.27 15.08 2.55
N GLU A 185 -9.06 14.68 3.55
CA GLU A 185 -8.74 14.92 4.96
C GLU A 185 -7.39 14.30 5.34
N ILE A 186 -7.15 13.04 4.96
CA ILE A 186 -5.91 12.32 5.29
C ILE A 186 -4.70 13.02 4.66
N ILE A 187 -4.73 13.25 3.34
CA ILE A 187 -3.58 13.83 2.62
C ILE A 187 -3.33 15.30 2.96
N THR A 188 -4.31 16.00 3.55
CA THR A 188 -4.15 17.37 4.02
C THR A 188 -3.53 17.42 5.42
N LYS A 189 -3.91 16.48 6.28
CA LYS A 189 -3.51 16.49 7.70
C LYS A 189 -2.20 15.72 7.98
N TYR A 190 -1.87 14.72 7.15
CA TYR A 190 -0.77 13.79 7.41
C TYR A 190 0.16 13.64 6.20
N ASP A 191 1.45 13.47 6.48
CA ASP A 191 2.49 13.33 5.44
C ASP A 191 2.61 11.88 4.94
N VAL A 192 1.49 11.32 4.46
CA VAL A 192 1.47 9.98 3.88
C VAL A 192 2.10 9.97 2.48
N ASP A 193 2.83 8.90 2.12
CA ASP A 193 3.43 8.72 0.80
C ASP A 193 2.42 8.21 -0.22
N GLY A 194 1.36 7.55 0.25
CA GLY A 194 0.32 7.01 -0.63
C GLY A 194 -1.03 6.81 0.04
N ILE A 195 -2.05 6.76 -0.81
CA ILE A 195 -3.39 6.26 -0.49
C ILE A 195 -3.52 4.89 -1.13
N HIS A 196 -4.01 3.92 -0.38
CA HIS A 196 -4.20 2.54 -0.83
C HIS A 196 -5.63 2.07 -0.56
N MET A 197 -6.24 1.39 -1.54
CA MET A 197 -7.53 0.72 -1.37
C MET A 197 -7.40 -0.76 -1.72
N ASP A 198 -8.16 -1.59 -1.00
CA ASP A 198 -8.25 -3.02 -1.25
C ASP A 198 -9.32 -3.36 -2.32
N ASP A 199 -9.79 -4.62 -2.36
CA ASP A 199 -10.77 -5.11 -3.32
C ASP A 199 -12.23 -5.03 -2.82
N TYR A 200 -12.48 -4.40 -1.67
CA TYR A 200 -13.83 -4.31 -1.09
C TYR A 200 -14.59 -3.07 -1.59
N PHE A 201 -14.98 -3.09 -2.87
CA PHE A 201 -15.85 -2.07 -3.46
C PHE A 201 -17.33 -2.41 -3.21
N TYR A 202 -18.10 -2.85 -4.20
CA TYR A 202 -19.39 -3.43 -3.89
C TYR A 202 -19.21 -4.73 -3.09
N PRO A 203 -20.10 -5.05 -2.12
CA PRO A 203 -19.93 -6.23 -1.30
C PRO A 203 -20.12 -7.51 -2.10
N SER A 204 -19.32 -8.54 -1.80
CA SER A 204 -19.64 -9.90 -2.19
C SER A 204 -20.76 -10.39 -1.28
N LEU A 205 -21.93 -10.67 -1.85
CA LEU A 205 -23.11 -11.12 -1.11
C LEU A 205 -23.19 -12.64 -1.03
N GLU A 206 -23.98 -13.15 -0.11
CA GLU A 206 -24.34 -14.57 -0.05
C GLU A 206 -25.15 -14.93 -1.31
N ALA A 207 -25.13 -16.20 -1.71
CA ALA A 207 -25.80 -16.67 -2.93
C ALA A 207 -27.33 -16.44 -2.94
N SER A 208 -27.93 -16.29 -1.76
CA SER A 208 -29.36 -15.99 -1.57
C SER A 208 -29.70 -14.51 -1.65
N GLU A 209 -28.69 -13.63 -1.72
CA GLU A 209 -28.89 -12.19 -1.68
C GLU A 209 -28.65 -11.51 -3.04
N THR A 210 -29.31 -10.40 -3.22
CA THR A 210 -29.10 -9.50 -4.36
C THR A 210 -28.82 -8.08 -3.88
N MET A 211 -28.10 -7.30 -4.69
CA MET A 211 -27.87 -5.87 -4.39
C MET A 211 -29.19 -5.11 -4.31
N ASN A 212 -29.37 -4.38 -3.21
CA ASN A 212 -30.56 -3.59 -2.95
C ASN A 212 -30.34 -2.11 -3.35
N ASP A 213 -30.06 -1.86 -4.61
CA ASP A 213 -29.80 -0.53 -5.20
C ASP A 213 -30.68 -0.20 -6.41
N GLY A 214 -31.79 -0.95 -6.59
CA GLY A 214 -32.71 -0.75 -7.69
C GLY A 214 -33.38 0.63 -7.69
N ALA A 215 -33.71 1.17 -6.51
CA ALA A 215 -34.29 2.51 -6.37
C ALA A 215 -33.29 3.60 -6.80
N GLU A 216 -32.05 3.46 -6.42
CA GLU A 216 -30.95 4.36 -6.81
C GLU A 216 -30.70 4.29 -8.32
N PHE A 217 -30.74 3.09 -8.92
CA PHE A 217 -30.65 2.93 -10.36
C PHE A 217 -31.80 3.65 -11.08
N GLN A 218 -33.04 3.50 -10.63
CA GLN A 218 -34.18 4.22 -11.20
C GLN A 218 -34.02 5.74 -11.11
N LYS A 219 -33.46 6.25 -9.99
CA LYS A 219 -33.30 7.68 -9.74
C LYS A 219 -32.12 8.29 -10.49
N TYR A 220 -30.96 7.62 -10.53
CA TYR A 220 -29.70 8.21 -10.98
C TYR A 220 -29.13 7.59 -12.26
N GLY A 221 -29.55 6.36 -12.61
CA GLY A 221 -28.89 5.53 -13.62
C GLY A 221 -29.72 5.22 -14.86
N LYS A 222 -31.04 5.06 -14.74
CA LYS A 222 -31.91 4.48 -15.76
C LYS A 222 -31.83 5.17 -17.12
N ASP A 223 -31.69 6.50 -17.16
CA ASP A 223 -31.61 7.26 -18.40
C ASP A 223 -30.18 7.40 -18.96
N LYS A 224 -29.18 6.87 -18.25
CA LYS A 224 -27.74 7.00 -18.57
C LYS A 224 -27.07 5.67 -18.89
N PHE A 225 -27.53 4.58 -18.31
CA PHE A 225 -26.90 3.26 -18.40
C PHE A 225 -27.87 2.22 -18.94
N LYS A 226 -27.35 1.24 -19.70
CA LYS A 226 -28.15 0.17 -20.29
C LYS A 226 -28.72 -0.79 -19.24
N ASN A 227 -27.97 -1.01 -18.16
CA ASN A 227 -28.30 -1.95 -17.09
C ASN A 227 -27.74 -1.45 -15.74
N VAL A 228 -28.14 -2.12 -14.67
CA VAL A 228 -27.72 -1.77 -13.31
C VAL A 228 -26.23 -2.09 -13.06
N GLU A 229 -25.65 -3.05 -13.73
CA GLU A 229 -24.24 -3.42 -13.61
C GLU A 229 -23.33 -2.32 -14.14
N ASP A 230 -23.67 -1.70 -15.26
CA ASP A 230 -22.95 -0.53 -15.80
C ASP A 230 -23.06 0.67 -14.87
N PHE A 231 -24.23 0.87 -14.27
CA PHE A 231 -24.44 1.91 -13.26
C PHE A 231 -23.56 1.68 -12.01
N ARG A 232 -23.49 0.44 -11.50
CA ARG A 232 -22.63 0.09 -10.35
C ARG A 232 -21.16 0.34 -10.65
N ARG A 233 -20.66 -0.10 -11.81
CA ARG A 233 -19.28 0.19 -12.25
C ARG A 233 -19.01 1.68 -12.33
N ASN A 234 -19.95 2.45 -12.92
CA ASN A 234 -19.79 3.90 -12.96
C ASN A 234 -19.74 4.55 -11.58
N ASN A 235 -20.47 4.05 -10.60
CA ASN A 235 -20.44 4.58 -9.24
C ASN A 235 -19.03 4.42 -8.63
N VAL A 236 -18.42 3.24 -8.76
CA VAL A 236 -17.04 3.00 -8.29
C VAL A 236 -16.03 3.80 -9.11
N ASN A 237 -16.16 3.81 -10.44
CA ASN A 237 -15.33 4.61 -11.34
C ASN A 237 -15.33 6.09 -10.98
N THR A 238 -16.49 6.63 -10.59
CA THR A 238 -16.63 8.02 -10.17
C THR A 238 -15.83 8.31 -8.91
N VAL A 239 -15.88 7.42 -7.92
CA VAL A 239 -15.09 7.59 -6.68
C VAL A 239 -13.58 7.52 -6.98
N VAL A 240 -13.13 6.50 -7.70
CA VAL A 240 -11.70 6.32 -8.03
C VAL A 240 -11.17 7.52 -8.80
N ARG A 241 -11.88 7.97 -9.84
CA ARG A 241 -11.50 9.15 -10.62
C ARG A 241 -11.48 10.43 -9.79
N ASN A 242 -12.45 10.64 -8.90
CA ASN A 242 -12.52 11.82 -8.07
C ASN A 242 -11.46 11.82 -6.97
N ILE A 243 -11.09 10.66 -6.43
CA ILE A 243 -9.94 10.52 -5.52
C ILE A 243 -8.66 10.94 -6.23
N GLN A 244 -8.41 10.40 -7.42
CA GLN A 244 -7.25 10.77 -8.23
C GLN A 244 -7.19 12.29 -8.48
N LYS A 245 -8.31 12.89 -8.90
CA LYS A 245 -8.39 14.35 -9.10
C LYS A 245 -8.08 15.11 -7.81
N THR A 246 -8.64 14.69 -6.68
CA THR A 246 -8.40 15.32 -5.38
C THR A 246 -6.94 15.23 -4.96
N ILE A 247 -6.29 14.08 -5.19
CA ILE A 247 -4.85 13.92 -4.92
C ILE A 247 -4.04 14.90 -5.77
N ILE A 248 -4.30 14.98 -7.08
CA ILE A 248 -3.59 15.89 -7.97
C ILE A 248 -3.74 17.36 -7.54
N GLU A 249 -4.94 17.75 -7.12
CA GLU A 249 -5.25 19.13 -6.72
C GLU A 249 -4.71 19.49 -5.33
N THR A 250 -4.49 18.51 -4.46
CA THR A 250 -4.13 18.74 -3.05
C THR A 250 -2.67 18.41 -2.75
N ARG A 251 -2.21 17.21 -3.14
CA ARG A 251 -0.86 16.69 -2.92
C ARG A 251 -0.45 15.75 -4.06
N PRO A 252 -0.04 16.28 -5.21
CA PRO A 252 0.21 15.53 -6.44
C PRO A 252 1.31 14.46 -6.33
N GLU A 253 2.18 14.55 -5.31
CA GLU A 253 3.22 13.57 -5.01
C GLU A 253 2.70 12.30 -4.32
N VAL A 254 1.48 12.31 -3.77
CA VAL A 254 0.89 11.15 -3.10
C VAL A 254 0.52 10.08 -4.12
N ILE A 255 1.00 8.86 -3.92
CA ILE A 255 0.76 7.71 -4.79
C ILE A 255 -0.63 7.15 -4.53
N PHE A 256 -1.42 6.92 -5.57
CA PHE A 256 -2.70 6.24 -5.45
C PHE A 256 -2.61 4.79 -5.95
N SER A 257 -2.79 3.83 -5.05
CA SER A 257 -2.69 2.40 -5.34
C SER A 257 -3.97 1.62 -5.00
N ILE A 258 -4.20 0.56 -5.76
CA ILE A 258 -5.33 -0.37 -5.56
C ILE A 258 -4.80 -1.80 -5.51
N SER A 259 -5.28 -2.62 -4.55
CA SER A 259 -5.03 -4.06 -4.54
C SER A 259 -6.30 -4.85 -4.89
N PRO A 260 -6.57 -5.07 -6.19
CA PRO A 260 -7.74 -5.81 -6.63
C PRO A 260 -7.60 -7.31 -6.38
N ALA A 261 -8.73 -8.03 -6.38
CA ALA A 261 -8.71 -9.49 -6.42
C ALA A 261 -7.91 -9.99 -7.63
N ALA A 262 -7.25 -11.14 -7.50
CA ALA A 262 -6.49 -11.73 -8.60
C ALA A 262 -7.35 -12.07 -9.83
N ASP A 263 -8.64 -12.29 -9.63
CA ASP A 263 -9.61 -12.60 -10.69
C ASP A 263 -10.20 -11.32 -11.27
N MET A 264 -9.87 -11.04 -12.53
CA MET A 264 -10.33 -9.85 -13.24
C MET A 264 -11.84 -9.85 -13.50
N GLU A 265 -12.42 -11.01 -13.79
CA GLU A 265 -13.86 -11.13 -14.01
C GLU A 265 -14.65 -10.88 -12.72
N ARG A 266 -14.14 -11.40 -11.60
CA ARG A 266 -14.71 -11.11 -10.28
C ARG A 266 -14.67 -9.61 -9.96
N ASN A 267 -13.55 -8.94 -10.22
CA ASN A 267 -13.46 -7.49 -10.03
C ASN A 267 -14.55 -6.78 -10.84
N TYR A 268 -14.68 -7.08 -12.11
CA TYR A 268 -15.58 -6.41 -13.03
C TYR A 268 -17.06 -6.75 -12.79
N ASN A 269 -17.38 -8.04 -12.60
CA ASN A 269 -18.76 -8.54 -12.58
C ASN A 269 -19.38 -8.62 -11.16
N THR A 270 -18.54 -8.79 -10.11
CA THR A 270 -19.02 -8.96 -8.74
C THR A 270 -18.76 -7.74 -7.86
N LEU A 271 -17.55 -7.20 -7.93
CA LEU A 271 -17.14 -6.05 -7.13
C LEU A 271 -17.39 -4.73 -7.86
N PHE A 272 -17.78 -4.79 -9.13
CA PHE A 272 -18.00 -3.65 -10.02
C PHE A 272 -16.80 -2.69 -10.08
N ALA A 273 -15.61 -3.25 -9.90
CA ALA A 273 -14.31 -2.59 -9.94
C ALA A 273 -13.69 -2.75 -11.34
N ASP A 274 -13.82 -1.72 -12.17
CA ASP A 274 -13.30 -1.70 -13.54
C ASP A 274 -11.82 -1.27 -13.54
N VAL A 275 -10.97 -2.12 -12.94
CA VAL A 275 -9.52 -1.88 -12.78
C VAL A 275 -8.84 -1.62 -14.12
N ASN A 276 -9.31 -2.26 -15.18
CA ASN A 276 -8.79 -2.07 -16.53
C ASN A 276 -9.00 -0.62 -17.03
N THR A 277 -10.19 -0.07 -16.83
CA THR A 277 -10.46 1.34 -17.13
C THR A 277 -9.60 2.26 -16.26
N TRP A 278 -9.46 1.99 -14.95
CA TRP A 278 -8.66 2.84 -14.07
C TRP A 278 -7.20 2.88 -14.48
N ALA A 279 -6.64 1.73 -14.86
CA ALA A 279 -5.27 1.63 -15.37
C ALA A 279 -5.11 2.36 -16.72
N LYS A 280 -6.03 2.14 -17.65
CA LYS A 280 -5.99 2.74 -18.98
C LYS A 280 -6.11 4.26 -18.95
N GLU A 281 -7.02 4.79 -18.11
CA GLU A 281 -7.28 6.22 -17.98
C GLU A 281 -6.31 6.92 -17.01
N GLY A 282 -5.37 6.18 -16.39
CA GLY A 282 -4.39 6.69 -15.43
C GLY A 282 -5.02 7.22 -14.14
N TRP A 283 -6.15 6.64 -13.70
CA TRP A 283 -6.80 7.07 -12.45
C TRP A 283 -6.12 6.48 -11.20
N VAL A 284 -5.30 5.47 -11.36
CA VAL A 284 -4.46 4.90 -10.31
C VAL A 284 -3.01 4.85 -10.78
N ASP A 285 -2.06 5.01 -9.88
CA ASP A 285 -0.63 4.96 -10.17
C ASP A 285 -0.10 3.54 -10.13
N VAL A 286 -0.59 2.75 -9.18
CA VAL A 286 -0.09 1.41 -8.87
C VAL A 286 -1.22 0.42 -8.73
N VAL A 287 -1.09 -0.72 -9.36
CA VAL A 287 -1.98 -1.87 -9.20
C VAL A 287 -1.21 -3.00 -8.50
N ILE A 288 -1.81 -3.56 -7.44
CA ILE A 288 -1.20 -4.59 -6.58
C ILE A 288 -2.15 -5.80 -6.49
N PRO A 289 -2.31 -6.62 -7.56
CA PRO A 289 -3.23 -7.75 -7.53
C PRO A 289 -2.85 -8.75 -6.44
N GLN A 290 -3.85 -9.26 -5.73
CA GLN A 290 -3.71 -10.21 -4.63
C GLN A 290 -3.49 -11.63 -5.17
N LEU A 291 -2.27 -11.95 -5.63
CA LEU A 291 -1.93 -13.25 -6.21
C LEU A 291 -1.69 -14.33 -5.13
N TYR A 292 -2.69 -14.57 -4.29
CA TYR A 292 -2.61 -15.48 -3.15
C TYR A 292 -2.82 -16.95 -3.54
N PHE A 293 -2.08 -17.41 -4.54
CA PHE A 293 -2.17 -18.75 -5.11
C PHE A 293 -0.80 -19.42 -5.12
N ALA A 294 -0.79 -20.74 -5.11
CA ALA A 294 0.43 -21.51 -5.36
C ALA A 294 0.82 -21.46 -6.84
N THR A 295 2.09 -21.71 -7.13
CA THR A 295 2.55 -21.93 -8.52
C THR A 295 1.93 -23.22 -9.08
N GLY A 296 1.59 -23.25 -10.36
CA GLY A 296 0.94 -24.41 -10.98
C GLY A 296 0.57 -24.17 -12.45
N ASN A 297 -0.24 -25.09 -12.99
CA ASN A 297 -0.68 -25.07 -14.38
C ASN A 297 -2.19 -24.89 -14.55
N ASP A 298 -2.94 -24.73 -13.45
CA ASP A 298 -4.37 -24.46 -13.52
C ASP A 298 -4.66 -22.95 -13.66
N ALA A 299 -5.90 -22.62 -14.02
CA ALA A 299 -6.34 -21.25 -14.28
C ALA A 299 -6.27 -20.33 -13.05
N THR A 300 -6.13 -20.89 -11.86
CA THR A 300 -6.01 -20.14 -10.60
C THR A 300 -4.57 -20.04 -10.11
N SER A 301 -3.61 -20.65 -10.79
CA SER A 301 -2.20 -20.66 -10.37
C SER A 301 -1.57 -19.27 -10.40
N PHE A 302 -0.59 -19.07 -9.52
CA PHE A 302 0.16 -17.81 -9.39
C PHE A 302 0.76 -17.36 -10.74
N ASN A 303 1.46 -18.25 -11.45
CA ASN A 303 2.15 -17.90 -12.69
C ASN A 303 1.18 -17.48 -13.82
N LEU A 304 0.03 -18.15 -13.97
CA LEU A 304 -0.95 -17.74 -14.98
C LEU A 304 -1.61 -16.41 -14.64
N ARG A 305 -1.90 -16.15 -13.36
CA ARG A 305 -2.41 -14.86 -12.92
C ARG A 305 -1.35 -13.75 -13.05
N LEU A 306 -0.09 -14.03 -12.74
CA LEU A 306 1.02 -13.10 -12.98
C LEU A 306 1.15 -12.72 -14.45
N ASP A 307 1.09 -13.70 -15.36
CA ASP A 307 1.15 -13.45 -16.80
C ASP A 307 0.01 -12.56 -17.26
N LEU A 308 -1.21 -12.84 -16.81
CA LEU A 308 -2.40 -12.07 -17.13
C LEU A 308 -2.26 -10.60 -16.66
N TRP A 309 -1.92 -10.38 -15.39
CA TRP A 309 -1.77 -9.03 -14.85
C TRP A 309 -0.63 -8.25 -15.48
N SER A 310 0.48 -8.93 -15.85
CA SER A 310 1.60 -8.31 -16.58
C SER A 310 1.23 -7.76 -17.96
N GLN A 311 0.15 -8.26 -18.57
CA GLN A 311 -0.36 -7.77 -19.85
C GLN A 311 -1.28 -6.56 -19.71
N TYR A 312 -2.00 -6.43 -18.60
CA TYR A 312 -3.09 -5.46 -18.41
C TYR A 312 -2.70 -4.17 -17.64
N THR A 313 -1.48 -4.08 -17.11
CA THR A 313 -1.01 -2.83 -16.51
C THR A 313 -0.47 -1.91 -17.59
N TYR A 314 -1.27 -1.01 -18.09
CA TYR A 314 -0.91 -0.04 -19.15
C TYR A 314 0.34 0.79 -18.76
N GLU A 315 0.17 2.10 -18.55
CA GLU A 315 1.22 2.99 -18.06
C GLU A 315 1.44 2.92 -16.52
N ASN A 316 0.57 2.18 -15.83
CA ASN A 316 0.62 2.01 -14.39
C ASN A 316 1.75 1.07 -13.97
N HIS A 317 2.22 1.27 -12.74
CA HIS A 317 3.17 0.36 -12.12
C HIS A 317 2.46 -0.87 -11.56
N LEU A 318 3.08 -2.03 -11.76
CA LEU A 318 2.62 -3.31 -11.25
C LEU A 318 3.50 -3.73 -10.06
N LEU A 319 2.88 -3.92 -8.89
CA LEU A 319 3.47 -4.66 -7.77
C LEU A 319 2.70 -5.97 -7.60
N ILE A 320 3.31 -6.98 -7.02
CA ILE A 320 2.64 -8.26 -6.76
C ILE A 320 2.32 -8.40 -5.29
N GLY A 321 1.05 -8.72 -4.99
CA GLY A 321 0.58 -9.07 -3.66
C GLY A 321 0.76 -10.56 -3.38
N TYR A 322 1.45 -10.91 -2.29
CA TYR A 322 1.73 -12.29 -1.88
C TYR A 322 0.98 -12.65 -0.60
N GLY A 323 0.25 -13.78 -0.62
CA GLY A 323 -0.50 -14.27 0.53
C GLY A 323 0.35 -15.13 1.46
N ILE A 324 1.30 -14.52 2.17
CA ILE A 324 2.22 -15.25 3.05
C ILE A 324 1.54 -15.89 4.26
N TYR A 325 0.33 -15.46 4.62
CA TYR A 325 -0.48 -16.03 5.69
C TYR A 325 -0.88 -17.50 5.46
N LYS A 326 -0.83 -17.97 4.21
CA LYS A 326 -1.17 -19.36 3.84
C LYS A 326 -0.09 -20.35 4.18
N PHE A 327 1.14 -19.89 4.30
CA PHE A 327 2.29 -20.77 4.53
C PHE A 327 2.29 -21.33 5.96
N GLY A 328 2.51 -22.63 6.06
CA GLY A 328 2.46 -23.37 7.33
C GLY A 328 1.04 -23.72 7.80
N ASP A 329 0.02 -23.45 7.00
CA ASP A 329 -1.36 -23.85 7.29
C ASP A 329 -1.82 -24.90 6.26
N SER A 330 -2.10 -26.11 6.76
CA SER A 330 -2.42 -27.29 5.95
C SER A 330 -3.71 -27.16 5.13
N GLN A 331 -4.63 -26.26 5.52
CA GLN A 331 -5.88 -26.05 4.76
C GLN A 331 -5.64 -25.52 3.35
N TYR A 332 -4.48 -24.87 3.10
CA TYR A 332 -4.15 -24.28 1.79
C TYR A 332 -3.37 -25.23 0.86
N GLY A 333 -3.11 -26.47 1.30
CA GLY A 333 -2.48 -27.51 0.49
C GLY A 333 -0.96 -27.61 0.64
N SER A 334 -0.38 -28.61 -0.02
CA SER A 334 1.03 -29.01 0.19
C SER A 334 2.06 -27.99 -0.24
N LYS A 335 1.75 -27.17 -1.25
CA LYS A 335 2.65 -26.10 -1.75
C LYS A 335 2.96 -25.03 -0.70
N PHE A 336 2.08 -24.85 0.27
CA PHE A 336 2.23 -23.88 1.35
C PHE A 336 2.88 -24.49 2.62
N GLN A 337 3.36 -25.74 2.57
CA GLN A 337 3.98 -26.40 3.73
C GLN A 337 5.52 -26.21 3.79
N SER A 338 6.10 -25.47 2.85
CA SER A 338 7.49 -24.99 2.88
C SER A 338 7.56 -23.59 2.25
N SER A 339 8.67 -22.88 2.42
CA SER A 339 8.91 -21.59 1.78
C SER A 339 9.29 -21.70 0.29
N ASP A 340 9.46 -22.90 -0.26
CA ASP A 340 9.96 -23.10 -1.63
C ASP A 340 9.02 -22.50 -2.69
N ASP A 341 7.71 -22.63 -2.49
CA ASP A 341 6.75 -22.04 -3.45
C ASP A 341 6.79 -20.51 -3.44
N LEU A 342 7.04 -19.87 -2.28
CA LEU A 342 7.23 -18.41 -2.21
C LEU A 342 8.47 -17.98 -3.00
N MET A 343 9.59 -18.67 -2.81
CA MET A 343 10.83 -18.39 -3.56
C MET A 343 10.59 -18.51 -5.08
N LYS A 344 9.83 -19.54 -5.49
CA LYS A 344 9.45 -19.73 -6.90
C LYS A 344 8.55 -18.61 -7.43
N GLN A 345 7.58 -18.15 -6.62
CA GLN A 345 6.72 -17.02 -6.96
C GLN A 345 7.55 -15.75 -7.22
N PHE A 346 8.51 -15.45 -6.34
CA PHE A 346 9.40 -14.31 -6.51
C PHE A 346 10.31 -14.44 -7.74
N GLU A 347 10.87 -15.63 -8.00
CA GLU A 347 11.65 -15.89 -9.23
C GLU A 347 10.84 -15.58 -10.49
N LEU A 348 9.60 -16.08 -10.56
CA LEU A 348 8.69 -15.81 -11.68
C LEU A 348 8.35 -14.33 -11.84
N ALA A 349 8.10 -13.63 -10.73
CA ALA A 349 7.77 -12.21 -10.76
C ALA A 349 8.97 -11.35 -11.16
N SER A 350 10.19 -11.67 -10.71
CA SER A 350 11.42 -10.95 -11.07
C SER A 350 11.76 -11.04 -12.56
N ALA A 351 11.26 -12.09 -13.24
CA ALA A 351 11.40 -12.24 -14.68
C ALA A 351 10.45 -11.34 -15.50
N LYS A 352 9.54 -10.59 -14.83
CA LYS A 352 8.58 -9.70 -15.50
C LYS A 352 9.04 -8.25 -15.43
N PRO A 353 9.44 -7.60 -16.53
CA PRO A 353 9.98 -6.22 -16.51
C PRO A 353 9.03 -5.16 -15.96
N LYS A 354 7.71 -5.40 -16.08
CA LYS A 354 6.69 -4.49 -15.54
C LYS A 354 6.53 -4.54 -14.02
N VAL A 355 6.98 -5.62 -13.38
CA VAL A 355 6.89 -5.76 -11.92
C VAL A 355 7.95 -4.87 -11.26
N LYS A 356 7.50 -3.92 -10.46
CA LYS A 356 8.35 -2.93 -9.78
C LYS A 356 8.52 -3.21 -8.28
N GLY A 357 7.99 -4.34 -7.80
CA GLY A 357 8.12 -4.75 -6.41
C GLY A 357 7.02 -5.69 -5.95
N SER A 358 6.93 -5.82 -4.65
CA SER A 358 6.13 -6.82 -3.95
C SER A 358 5.52 -6.25 -2.68
N VAL A 359 4.34 -6.76 -2.30
CA VAL A 359 3.69 -6.45 -1.03
C VAL A 359 3.20 -7.75 -0.39
N LEU A 360 3.56 -7.96 0.88
CA LEU A 360 3.31 -9.22 1.60
C LEU A 360 2.11 -9.09 2.54
N TYR A 361 1.15 -9.97 2.47
CA TYR A 361 0.02 -10.03 3.40
C TYR A 361 0.22 -11.18 4.38
N SER A 362 0.59 -10.94 5.66
CA SER A 362 0.70 -9.66 6.35
C SER A 362 1.90 -9.64 7.32
N ALA A 363 2.13 -8.50 7.98
CA ALA A 363 3.26 -8.29 8.89
C ALA A 363 3.34 -9.32 10.03
N LYS A 364 2.21 -9.69 10.63
CA LYS A 364 2.12 -10.73 11.67
C LYS A 364 2.77 -12.04 11.22
N ASN A 365 2.59 -12.42 9.96
CA ASN A 365 3.11 -13.70 9.45
C ASN A 365 4.64 -13.68 9.30
N LEU A 366 5.25 -12.51 9.08
CA LEU A 366 6.71 -12.37 9.12
C LEU A 366 7.25 -12.60 10.55
N VAL A 367 6.54 -12.09 11.57
CA VAL A 367 6.93 -12.32 12.98
C VAL A 367 6.74 -13.80 13.35
N GLU A 368 5.64 -14.43 12.93
CA GLU A 368 5.38 -15.85 13.20
C GLU A 368 6.38 -16.78 12.52
N ASN A 369 6.96 -16.38 11.40
CA ASN A 369 7.96 -17.10 10.61
C ASN A 369 7.63 -18.61 10.41
N LYS A 370 6.36 -18.92 10.18
CA LYS A 370 5.95 -20.30 9.91
C LYS A 370 6.65 -20.85 8.68
N VAL A 371 7.13 -22.06 8.73
CA VAL A 371 7.88 -22.78 7.69
C VAL A 371 9.06 -21.99 7.10
N GLY A 372 9.65 -21.06 7.86
CA GLY A 372 10.81 -20.27 7.45
C GLY A 372 10.50 -19.17 6.43
N ILE A 373 9.27 -18.65 6.39
CA ILE A 373 8.85 -17.61 5.43
C ILE A 373 9.65 -16.33 5.58
N ALA A 374 9.89 -15.85 6.81
CA ALA A 374 10.64 -14.63 7.04
C ALA A 374 12.11 -14.78 6.65
N ASP A 375 12.68 -15.97 6.88
CA ASP A 375 14.06 -16.29 6.46
C ASP A 375 14.17 -16.31 4.92
N ALA A 376 13.15 -16.86 4.23
CA ALA A 376 13.07 -16.82 2.76
C ALA A 376 12.98 -15.38 2.24
N VAL A 377 12.12 -14.54 2.83
CA VAL A 377 11.98 -13.11 2.47
C VAL A 377 13.31 -12.37 2.69
N LYS A 378 14.00 -12.60 3.81
CA LYS A 378 15.31 -12.03 4.09
C LYS A 378 16.37 -12.45 3.05
N ALA A 379 16.33 -13.70 2.62
CA ALA A 379 17.25 -14.20 1.57
C ALA A 379 16.93 -13.58 0.21
N ILE A 380 15.64 -13.46 -0.16
CA ILE A 380 15.19 -12.82 -1.41
C ILE A 380 15.61 -11.35 -1.45
N TYR A 381 15.41 -10.61 -0.36
CA TYR A 381 15.75 -9.18 -0.25
C TYR A 381 17.18 -8.95 0.25
N GLY A 382 18.12 -9.79 -0.08
CA GLY A 382 19.47 -9.89 0.46
C GLY A 382 20.27 -8.59 0.55
N LYS A 383 19.93 -7.56 -0.22
CA LYS A 383 20.55 -6.22 -0.20
C LYS A 383 19.52 -5.13 -0.04
N LYS A 384 19.88 -4.05 0.66
CA LYS A 384 19.06 -2.84 0.76
C LYS A 384 18.96 -2.15 -0.60
N VAL A 385 17.76 -1.70 -0.95
CA VAL A 385 17.46 -0.92 -2.16
C VAL A 385 16.49 0.20 -1.82
N LEU A 386 16.49 1.27 -2.63
CA LEU A 386 15.47 2.30 -2.53
C LEU A 386 14.17 1.87 -3.20
N PRO A 387 13.01 2.35 -2.73
CA PRO A 387 11.78 2.24 -3.50
C PRO A 387 11.89 3.10 -4.76
N PRO A 388 11.34 2.69 -5.92
CA PRO A 388 11.13 3.58 -7.04
C PRO A 388 10.05 4.61 -6.68
N TYR A 389 10.07 5.76 -7.31
CA TYR A 389 8.92 6.64 -7.31
C TYR A 389 7.86 6.10 -8.26
N LEU A 390 6.69 5.81 -7.72
CA LEU A 390 5.58 5.20 -8.46
C LEU A 390 4.41 6.16 -8.69
N GLY A 391 4.66 7.47 -8.51
CA GLY A 391 3.67 8.52 -8.74
C GLY A 391 3.71 9.07 -10.17
N ARG A 392 2.91 10.08 -10.43
CA ARG A 392 2.67 10.68 -11.76
C ARG A 392 3.39 12.00 -12.01
N THR A 393 3.93 12.62 -10.98
CA THR A 393 4.65 13.90 -11.12
C THR A 393 6.10 13.63 -11.51
N ALA A 394 6.61 14.39 -12.48
CA ALA A 394 8.05 14.37 -12.73
C ALA A 394 8.79 14.83 -11.48
N ALA A 395 9.75 14.05 -11.04
CA ALA A 395 10.55 14.42 -9.88
C ALA A 395 11.48 15.58 -10.23
N VAL A 396 11.49 16.60 -9.37
CA VAL A 396 12.57 17.57 -9.35
C VAL A 396 13.71 16.94 -8.55
N LEU A 397 14.80 16.60 -9.22
CA LEU A 397 15.99 16.06 -8.55
C LEU A 397 16.59 17.09 -7.59
N PRO A 398 16.69 16.83 -6.29
CA PRO A 398 17.44 17.72 -5.42
C PRO A 398 18.93 17.73 -5.82
N PRO A 399 19.63 18.84 -5.58
CA PRO A 399 21.07 18.87 -5.85
C PRO A 399 21.81 17.84 -4.98
N THR A 400 22.96 17.39 -5.47
CA THR A 400 23.85 16.55 -4.68
C THR A 400 24.32 17.31 -3.44
N PRO A 401 24.32 16.69 -2.23
CA PRO A 401 24.88 17.35 -1.05
C PRO A 401 26.32 17.77 -1.23
N ASP A 402 26.65 18.94 -0.73
CA ASP A 402 28.03 19.46 -0.69
C ASP A 402 28.74 19.17 0.64
N ASN A 403 29.99 19.62 0.77
CA ASN A 403 30.78 19.53 2.01
C ASN A 403 30.83 18.11 2.63
N ILE A 404 30.83 17.08 1.79
CA ILE A 404 30.92 15.69 2.25
C ILE A 404 32.26 15.45 2.93
N ARG A 405 32.25 15.04 4.21
CA ARG A 405 33.43 14.80 5.03
C ARG A 405 33.33 13.42 5.69
N LEU A 406 34.44 12.71 5.67
CA LEU A 406 34.64 11.45 6.39
C LEU A 406 35.73 11.59 7.41
N ASN A 407 35.38 11.57 8.69
CA ASN A 407 36.34 11.62 9.83
C ASN A 407 36.30 10.29 10.58
N GLY A 408 37.26 9.41 10.29
CA GLY A 408 37.20 8.05 10.82
C GLY A 408 35.98 7.29 10.28
N ALA A 409 35.06 6.93 11.15
CA ALA A 409 33.79 6.29 10.78
C ALA A 409 32.61 7.28 10.57
N ASP A 410 32.78 8.54 10.94
CA ASP A 410 31.72 9.54 10.91
C ASP A 410 31.68 10.23 9.56
N LEU A 411 30.54 10.11 8.89
CA LEU A 411 30.24 10.74 7.61
C LEU A 411 29.29 11.92 7.85
N SER A 412 29.61 13.10 7.30
CA SER A 412 28.74 14.27 7.36
C SER A 412 28.73 15.03 6.03
N TRP A 413 27.67 15.83 5.78
CA TRP A 413 27.47 16.59 4.54
C TRP A 413 26.64 17.86 4.76
N GLY A 414 26.62 18.75 3.77
CA GLY A 414 25.79 19.94 3.78
C GLY A 414 24.31 19.60 3.60
N ALA A 415 23.43 20.33 4.31
CA ALA A 415 22.00 20.14 4.20
C ALA A 415 21.48 20.59 2.81
N VAL A 416 20.59 19.80 2.25
CA VAL A 416 19.87 20.11 1.00
C VAL A 416 18.41 20.39 1.34
N SER A 417 17.83 21.46 0.78
CA SER A 417 16.42 21.79 0.99
C SER A 417 15.49 20.85 0.20
N ASN A 418 14.30 20.58 0.75
CA ASN A 418 13.24 19.78 0.11
C ASN A 418 13.64 18.34 -0.20
N VAL A 419 14.43 17.73 0.66
CA VAL A 419 14.73 16.28 0.61
C VAL A 419 14.00 15.56 1.73
N ALA A 420 13.42 14.39 1.43
CA ALA A 420 12.80 13.54 2.43
C ALA A 420 13.85 12.80 3.26
N TYR A 421 14.92 12.36 2.62
CA TYR A 421 16.03 11.63 3.24
C TYR A 421 17.27 11.64 2.34
N TYR A 422 18.42 11.27 2.94
CA TYR A 422 19.68 11.04 2.24
C TYR A 422 19.94 9.54 2.14
N ALA A 423 20.39 9.10 0.97
CA ALA A 423 20.83 7.73 0.74
C ALA A 423 22.36 7.67 0.68
N ILE A 424 22.94 6.79 1.47
CA ILE A 424 24.39 6.64 1.60
C ILE A 424 24.81 5.39 0.85
N TYR A 425 25.66 5.55 -0.14
CA TYR A 425 26.20 4.46 -0.94
C TYR A 425 27.68 4.25 -0.68
N LYS A 426 28.09 2.99 -0.62
CA LYS A 426 29.48 2.58 -0.54
C LYS A 426 29.88 1.91 -1.85
N ASP A 427 30.93 2.44 -2.51
CA ASP A 427 31.55 1.76 -3.64
C ASP A 427 32.15 0.43 -3.15
N ASN A 428 31.79 -0.66 -3.78
CA ASN A 428 32.29 -1.99 -3.43
C ASN A 428 33.62 -2.35 -4.09
N GLY A 429 34.21 -1.43 -4.88
CA GLY A 429 35.49 -1.58 -5.55
C GLY A 429 35.52 -2.66 -6.64
N LYS A 430 34.38 -3.32 -6.92
CA LYS A 430 34.24 -4.37 -7.90
C LYS A 430 33.17 -3.99 -8.92
N GLU A 431 33.46 -4.17 -10.20
CA GLU A 431 32.51 -3.99 -11.30
C GLU A 431 31.85 -2.59 -11.36
N ARG A 432 32.43 -1.56 -10.70
CA ARG A 432 31.86 -0.21 -10.63
C ARG A 432 30.45 -0.19 -10.04
N LYS A 433 30.17 -1.01 -9.05
CA LYS A 433 28.87 -1.07 -8.35
C LYS A 433 28.98 -0.44 -6.98
N ALA A 434 27.91 0.22 -6.55
CA ALA A 434 27.77 0.73 -5.19
C ALA A 434 26.67 -0.02 -4.44
N ASP A 435 26.84 -0.22 -3.16
CA ASP A 435 25.84 -0.80 -2.27
C ASP A 435 25.19 0.31 -1.43
N LEU A 436 23.86 0.32 -1.32
CA LEU A 436 23.13 1.19 -0.41
C LEU A 436 23.38 0.73 1.03
N VAL A 437 24.05 1.55 1.83
CA VAL A 437 24.45 1.19 3.20
C VAL A 437 23.64 1.90 4.27
N GLY A 438 23.04 3.05 3.97
CA GLY A 438 22.25 3.82 4.91
C GLY A 438 21.22 4.73 4.27
N ILE A 439 20.16 5.02 5.02
CA ILE A 439 19.15 6.05 4.74
C ILE A 439 18.99 6.86 6.03
N THR A 440 19.00 8.19 5.95
CA THR A 440 18.85 9.07 7.11
C THR A 440 18.18 10.39 6.72
N GLN A 441 17.47 10.99 7.65
CA GLN A 441 16.94 12.36 7.51
C GLN A 441 17.94 13.42 7.98
N GLY A 442 18.94 13.01 8.77
CA GLY A 442 20.01 13.89 9.24
C GLY A 442 21.12 14.08 8.21
N THR A 443 22.07 14.95 8.53
CA THR A 443 23.25 15.27 7.71
C THR A 443 24.54 14.58 8.22
N SER A 444 24.34 13.56 9.04
CA SER A 444 25.42 12.71 9.56
C SER A 444 24.90 11.33 9.92
#